data_e31ce984f77a7f0914fb9a802b186e37
#
_entry.id   e31ce984f77a7f0914fb9a802b186e37
#
_cell.length_a   1.000
_cell.length_b   1.000
_cell.length_c   1.000
_cell.angle_alpha   90.00
_cell.angle_beta   90.00
_cell.angle_gamma   90.00
#
_symmetry.space_group_name_H-M   'P 1'
#
loop_
_entity.id
_entity.type
_entity.pdbx_description
1 polymer ?
#
loop_
_entity_poly.entity_id
_entity_poly.type
_entity_poly.pdbx_seq_one_letter_code
_entity_poly.pdbx_strand_id
1 'polypeptide(L)'
;PYFFDYDTIKHLESDHPVKRNNPRRLSQVAYDLIPPESALHRLYHWQPLPDFLADVLGFENLYQMTDHYQSLNISIMDEGGCQQWHFDRGIFVTTLLLQQSESGGVFEYVPNIREDDDEHFDEVGAVIEGDRSRVRQITIQAGMLNLFKGHYSMHQVTPVQGDQRRIQTALAYSPSADRQGNLKSSLLHYGPRVAIRAGLTKSQKQELLN
;
A
#
# COMPACT_ATOMS: atom_id res chain seq x y z
N PRO A 1 -8.29 -2.45 11.66
CA PRO A 1 -9.10 -2.98 10.58
C PRO A 1 -8.33 -3.07 9.26
N TYR A 2 -8.80 -3.91 8.35
CA TYR A 2 -8.14 -4.24 7.07
C TYR A 2 -8.47 -3.23 5.95
N PHE A 3 -8.38 -1.92 6.26
CA PHE A 3 -8.70 -0.79 5.38
C PHE A 3 -10.18 -0.72 4.92
N PHE A 4 -11.08 -1.07 5.82
CA PHE A 4 -12.50 -0.77 5.67
C PHE A 4 -12.84 0.52 6.40
N ASP A 5 -13.73 1.32 5.83
CA ASP A 5 -14.30 2.45 6.53
C ASP A 5 -15.19 1.98 7.68
N TYR A 6 -15.24 2.76 8.78
CA TYR A 6 -16.02 2.37 9.95
C TYR A 6 -17.49 2.08 9.62
N ASP A 7 -18.09 2.91 8.80
CA ASP A 7 -19.50 2.75 8.42
C ASP A 7 -19.75 1.45 7.64
N THR A 8 -18.78 0.99 6.88
CA THR A 8 -18.84 -0.26 6.13
C THR A 8 -18.84 -1.50 7.03
N ILE A 9 -18.13 -1.45 8.16
CA ILE A 9 -17.95 -2.62 9.04
C ILE A 9 -18.71 -2.54 10.37
N LYS A 10 -19.37 -1.40 10.67
CA LYS A 10 -20.03 -1.21 11.99
C LYS A 10 -21.13 -2.23 12.30
N HIS A 11 -21.81 -2.74 11.26
CA HIS A 11 -22.89 -3.71 11.37
C HIS A 11 -22.42 -5.14 11.65
N LEU A 12 -21.14 -5.44 11.43
CA LEU A 12 -20.57 -6.75 11.71
C LEU A 12 -20.44 -6.98 13.23
N GLU A 13 -20.40 -8.22 13.67
CA GLU A 13 -20.16 -8.58 15.05
C GLU A 13 -18.80 -8.04 15.55
N SER A 14 -18.70 -7.78 16.86
CA SER A 14 -17.52 -7.10 17.43
C SER A 14 -16.22 -7.90 17.30
N ASP A 15 -16.31 -9.22 17.24
CA ASP A 15 -15.19 -10.15 17.12
C ASP A 15 -14.88 -10.56 15.67
N HIS A 16 -15.66 -10.05 14.71
CA HIS A 16 -15.48 -10.36 13.29
C HIS A 16 -14.04 -10.12 12.84
N PRO A 17 -13.42 -11.07 12.10
CA PRO A 17 -12.00 -11.02 11.74
C PRO A 17 -11.55 -9.70 11.08
N VAL A 18 -12.37 -9.10 10.22
CA VAL A 18 -12.04 -7.83 9.53
C VAL A 18 -11.91 -6.63 10.48
N LYS A 19 -12.44 -6.71 11.71
CA LYS A 19 -12.30 -5.68 12.75
C LYS A 19 -11.01 -5.77 13.55
N ARG A 20 -10.26 -6.85 13.43
CA ARG A 20 -9.01 -7.07 14.15
C ARG A 20 -7.93 -6.08 13.70
N ASN A 21 -6.95 -5.84 14.56
CA ASN A 21 -5.78 -5.06 14.21
C ASN A 21 -4.99 -5.77 13.11
N ASN A 22 -4.53 -4.99 12.16
CA ASN A 22 -3.67 -5.44 11.08
C ASN A 22 -2.25 -4.90 11.31
N PRO A 23 -1.33 -5.66 11.89
CA PRO A 23 0.01 -5.18 12.16
C PRO A 23 0.78 -4.93 10.85
N ARG A 24 1.44 -3.77 10.83
CA ARG A 24 2.42 -3.36 9.82
C ARG A 24 3.72 -3.06 10.54
N ARG A 25 4.77 -3.79 10.20
CA ARG A 25 6.10 -3.58 10.74
C ARG A 25 7.06 -3.27 9.61
N LEU A 26 7.19 -1.99 9.31
CA LEU A 26 8.08 -1.48 8.28
C LEU A 26 8.44 -0.02 8.54
N SER A 27 9.56 0.43 7.99
CA SER A 27 9.90 1.84 7.88
C SER A 27 9.54 2.35 6.50
N GLN A 28 9.09 3.62 6.43
CA GLN A 28 8.79 4.27 5.15
C GLN A 28 9.59 5.55 4.97
N VAL A 29 10.19 5.72 3.79
CA VAL A 29 10.79 6.96 3.32
C VAL A 29 9.80 7.62 2.37
N ALA A 30 9.32 8.81 2.72
CA ALA A 30 8.37 9.55 1.91
C ALA A 30 9.04 10.25 0.73
N TYR A 31 8.25 10.65 -0.26
CA TYR A 31 8.70 11.31 -1.49
C TYR A 31 9.67 12.47 -1.25
N ASP A 32 9.35 13.36 -0.31
CA ASP A 32 10.14 14.56 0.01
C ASP A 32 11.51 14.27 0.66
N LEU A 33 11.76 13.05 1.08
CA LEU A 33 13.03 12.58 1.65
C LEU A 33 13.87 11.78 0.65
N ILE A 34 13.35 11.47 -0.53
CA ILE A 34 14.09 10.80 -1.59
C ILE A 34 14.80 11.87 -2.42
N PRO A 35 16.14 11.79 -2.58
CA PRO A 35 16.87 12.81 -3.33
C PRO A 35 16.34 12.98 -4.76
N PRO A 36 16.08 14.22 -5.22
CA PRO A 36 15.50 14.45 -6.54
C PRO A 36 16.40 13.98 -7.71
N GLU A 37 17.71 13.89 -7.51
CA GLU A 37 18.66 13.36 -8.47
C GLU A 37 18.73 11.82 -8.52
N SER A 38 18.00 11.14 -7.64
CA SER A 38 18.01 9.68 -7.55
C SER A 38 17.46 9.00 -8.81
N ALA A 39 17.88 7.76 -9.05
CA ALA A 39 17.33 6.94 -10.13
C ALA A 39 15.82 6.71 -9.98
N LEU A 40 15.30 6.65 -8.72
CA LEU A 40 13.88 6.48 -8.46
C LEU A 40 13.06 7.70 -8.88
N HIS A 41 13.54 8.92 -8.62
CA HIS A 41 12.88 10.12 -9.13
C HIS A 41 12.87 10.15 -10.65
N ARG A 42 14.01 9.84 -11.31
CA ARG A 42 14.06 9.77 -12.78
C ARG A 42 13.09 8.73 -13.33
N LEU A 43 13.00 7.55 -12.73
CA LEU A 43 12.05 6.51 -13.13
C LEU A 43 10.60 6.95 -12.93
N TYR A 44 10.29 7.54 -11.78
CA TYR A 44 8.93 8.01 -11.47
C TYR A 44 8.44 9.08 -12.44
N HIS A 45 9.33 9.98 -12.87
CA HIS A 45 9.02 11.06 -13.82
C HIS A 45 9.27 10.68 -15.29
N TRP A 46 9.69 9.47 -15.57
CA TRP A 46 9.90 8.99 -16.93
C TRP A 46 8.58 8.67 -17.60
N GLN A 47 8.12 9.56 -18.51
CA GLN A 47 6.78 9.52 -19.10
C GLN A 47 6.39 8.17 -19.74
N PRO A 48 7.27 7.41 -20.41
CA PRO A 48 6.90 6.11 -20.96
C PRO A 48 6.41 5.09 -19.92
N LEU A 49 6.72 5.27 -18.62
CA LEU A 49 6.23 4.35 -17.58
C LEU A 49 4.73 4.52 -17.31
N PRO A 50 4.19 5.72 -16.99
CA PRO A 50 2.74 5.87 -16.85
C PRO A 50 1.99 5.61 -18.16
N ASP A 51 2.56 5.90 -19.35
CA ASP A 51 1.93 5.57 -20.64
C ASP A 51 1.76 4.05 -20.79
N PHE A 52 2.82 3.27 -20.54
CA PHE A 52 2.77 1.81 -20.52
C PHE A 52 1.74 1.25 -19.52
N LEU A 53 1.71 1.81 -18.31
CA LEU A 53 0.77 1.41 -17.28
C LEU A 53 -0.68 1.74 -17.67
N ALA A 54 -0.90 2.88 -18.33
CA ALA A 54 -2.21 3.26 -18.86
C ALA A 54 -2.70 2.23 -19.90
N ASP A 55 -1.86 1.87 -20.86
CA ASP A 55 -2.16 0.86 -21.86
C ASP A 55 -2.53 -0.49 -21.25
N VAL A 56 -1.72 -0.97 -20.28
CA VAL A 56 -1.95 -2.27 -19.61
C VAL A 56 -3.24 -2.28 -18.80
N LEU A 57 -3.59 -1.16 -18.16
CA LEU A 57 -4.75 -1.03 -17.29
C LEU A 57 -6.02 -0.59 -18.02
N GLY A 58 -5.91 -0.18 -19.29
CA GLY A 58 -7.03 0.31 -20.10
C GLY A 58 -7.49 1.73 -19.72
N PHE A 59 -6.60 2.57 -19.20
CA PHE A 59 -6.86 3.98 -18.98
C PHE A 59 -6.43 4.81 -20.19
N GLU A 60 -7.12 5.90 -20.45
CA GLU A 60 -6.72 6.87 -21.48
C GLU A 60 -5.39 7.54 -21.11
N ASN A 61 -5.25 7.96 -19.86
CA ASN A 61 -4.05 8.59 -19.32
C ASN A 61 -3.82 8.20 -17.86
N LEU A 62 -2.56 8.15 -17.45
CA LEU A 62 -2.14 8.11 -16.05
C LEU A 62 -1.18 9.27 -15.77
N TYR A 63 -1.42 9.91 -14.63
CA TYR A 63 -0.66 11.05 -14.15
C TYR A 63 0.10 10.67 -12.88
N GLN A 64 1.28 11.26 -12.68
CA GLN A 64 1.95 11.20 -11.38
C GLN A 64 1.05 11.87 -10.32
N MET A 65 1.00 11.29 -9.13
CA MET A 65 0.37 11.98 -8.01
C MET A 65 1.18 13.22 -7.63
N THR A 66 0.51 14.29 -7.27
CA THR A 66 1.13 15.54 -6.80
C THR A 66 1.29 15.60 -5.28
N ASP A 67 1.17 14.45 -4.61
CA ASP A 67 1.28 14.34 -3.16
C ASP A 67 2.72 14.48 -2.67
N HIS A 68 2.88 15.29 -1.64
CA HIS A 68 4.19 15.60 -1.07
C HIS A 68 4.88 14.42 -0.36
N TYR A 69 4.13 13.40 0.02
CA TYR A 69 4.61 12.25 0.78
C TYR A 69 4.42 10.92 0.07
N GLN A 70 3.28 10.75 -0.63
CA GLN A 70 2.82 9.46 -1.11
C GLN A 70 3.09 9.21 -2.61
N SER A 71 3.54 10.23 -3.35
CA SER A 71 3.80 10.13 -4.80
C SER A 71 4.78 9.03 -5.16
N LEU A 72 5.86 8.93 -4.41
CA LEU A 72 6.88 7.90 -4.48
C LEU A 72 7.34 7.63 -3.06
N ASN A 73 7.40 6.38 -2.64
CA ASN A 73 7.88 6.05 -1.31
C ASN A 73 8.67 4.75 -1.30
N ILE A 74 9.55 4.59 -0.31
CA ILE A 74 10.33 3.39 -0.12
C ILE A 74 9.89 2.73 1.18
N SER A 75 9.51 1.46 1.10
CA SER A 75 9.21 0.62 2.25
C SER A 75 10.40 -0.29 2.54
N ILE A 76 10.84 -0.31 3.80
CA ILE A 76 11.97 -1.07 4.28
C ILE A 76 11.48 -2.01 5.38
N MET A 77 11.70 -3.29 5.22
CA MET A 77 11.34 -4.34 6.16
C MET A 77 12.60 -5.06 6.62
N ASP A 78 12.94 -4.89 7.89
CA ASP A 78 13.99 -5.63 8.59
C ASP A 78 13.47 -7.02 8.99
N GLU A 79 14.27 -7.82 9.68
CA GLU A 79 13.82 -9.12 10.22
C GLU A 79 12.51 -9.00 11.03
N GLY A 80 11.57 -9.86 10.76
CA GLY A 80 10.20 -9.84 11.28
C GLY A 80 9.34 -8.71 10.71
N GLY A 81 9.89 -7.86 9.83
CA GLY A 81 9.15 -6.83 9.12
C GLY A 81 8.09 -7.44 8.20
N CYS A 82 6.90 -6.89 8.19
CA CYS A 82 5.77 -7.43 7.43
C CYS A 82 4.73 -6.35 7.10
N GLN A 83 3.89 -6.68 6.17
CA GLN A 83 2.64 -5.98 5.93
C GLN A 83 1.56 -7.04 5.77
N GLN A 84 0.77 -7.25 6.83
CA GLN A 84 -0.22 -8.31 6.84
C GLN A 84 -1.39 -8.03 5.89
N TRP A 85 -2.31 -8.97 5.78
CA TRP A 85 -3.47 -8.92 4.88
C TRP A 85 -4.17 -7.56 4.90
N HIS A 86 -4.33 -6.96 3.73
CA HIS A 86 -4.98 -5.65 3.57
C HIS A 86 -5.44 -5.45 2.13
N PHE A 87 -6.24 -4.41 1.95
CA PHE A 87 -6.55 -3.81 0.66
C PHE A 87 -5.89 -2.45 0.56
N ASP A 88 -5.62 -2.00 -0.64
CA ASP A 88 -5.20 -0.63 -0.91
C ASP A 88 -6.38 0.29 -1.21
N ARG A 89 -6.18 1.59 -1.02
CA ARG A 89 -7.19 2.60 -1.40
C ARG A 89 -7.19 2.91 -2.88
N GLY A 90 -6.09 2.71 -3.55
CA GLY A 90 -5.96 2.89 -4.99
C GLY A 90 -6.49 1.68 -5.76
N ILE A 91 -7.16 1.91 -6.89
CA ILE A 91 -7.66 0.84 -7.75
C ILE A 91 -6.55 -0.13 -8.14
N PHE A 92 -5.38 0.41 -8.44
CA PHE A 92 -4.16 -0.35 -8.71
C PHE A 92 -2.98 0.20 -7.92
N VAL A 93 -1.96 -0.61 -7.79
CA VAL A 93 -0.67 -0.28 -7.17
C VAL A 93 0.46 -0.73 -8.08
N THR A 94 1.45 0.14 -8.23
CA THR A 94 2.68 -0.14 -8.95
C THR A 94 3.83 -0.15 -7.96
N THR A 95 4.55 -1.27 -7.87
CA THR A 95 5.71 -1.40 -6.98
C THR A 95 6.93 -1.94 -7.73
N LEU A 96 8.11 -1.51 -7.32
CA LEU A 96 9.39 -2.03 -7.81
C LEU A 96 10.16 -2.60 -6.62
N LEU A 97 10.52 -3.88 -6.67
CA LEU A 97 11.38 -4.48 -5.66
C LEU A 97 12.82 -4.07 -5.91
N LEU A 98 13.44 -3.41 -4.93
CA LEU A 98 14.83 -2.95 -5.00
C LEU A 98 15.79 -3.97 -4.40
N GLN A 99 15.38 -4.63 -3.31
CA GLN A 99 16.16 -5.67 -2.64
C GLN A 99 15.19 -6.71 -2.04
N GLN A 100 15.43 -7.95 -2.31
CA GLN A 100 14.71 -9.05 -1.68
C GLN A 100 15.35 -9.43 -0.35
N SER A 101 14.58 -10.00 0.58
CA SER A 101 15.07 -10.64 1.80
C SER A 101 15.78 -11.97 1.49
N GLU A 102 16.55 -12.50 2.44
CA GLU A 102 17.14 -13.84 2.33
C GLU A 102 16.04 -14.91 2.27
N SER A 103 15.05 -14.79 3.15
CA SER A 103 13.86 -15.62 3.12
C SER A 103 12.66 -14.86 3.71
N GLY A 104 11.45 -15.41 3.62
CA GLY A 104 10.24 -14.67 3.95
C GLY A 104 10.03 -13.48 3.00
N GLY A 105 9.29 -12.47 3.44
CA GLY A 105 8.99 -11.30 2.62
C GLY A 105 8.24 -11.64 1.32
N VAL A 106 7.52 -12.75 1.31
CA VAL A 106 6.79 -13.25 0.13
C VAL A 106 5.54 -12.42 -0.07
N PHE A 107 5.29 -12.03 -1.33
CA PHE A 107 4.04 -11.39 -1.71
C PHE A 107 2.96 -12.45 -1.93
N GLU A 108 1.92 -12.39 -1.13
CA GLU A 108 0.76 -13.26 -1.22
C GLU A 108 -0.49 -12.43 -1.51
N TYR A 109 -1.42 -13.01 -2.27
CA TYR A 109 -2.65 -12.30 -2.63
C TYR A 109 -3.81 -13.26 -2.89
N VAL A 110 -5.03 -12.73 -2.74
CA VAL A 110 -6.28 -13.36 -3.17
C VAL A 110 -6.88 -12.44 -4.23
N PRO A 111 -6.89 -12.86 -5.51
CA PRO A 111 -7.31 -11.99 -6.59
C PRO A 111 -8.83 -11.75 -6.56
N ASN A 112 -9.23 -10.49 -6.70
CA ASN A 112 -10.63 -10.05 -6.85
C ASN A 112 -11.56 -10.70 -5.82
N ILE A 113 -11.15 -10.67 -4.54
CA ILE A 113 -11.98 -11.17 -3.43
C ILE A 113 -13.03 -10.14 -2.99
N ARG A 114 -12.90 -8.88 -3.43
CA ARG A 114 -13.80 -7.78 -3.16
C ARG A 114 -14.26 -7.16 -4.47
N GLU A 115 -15.51 -6.69 -4.51
CA GLU A 115 -16.13 -5.99 -5.63
C GLU A 115 -16.57 -4.58 -5.20
N ASP A 116 -17.03 -3.75 -6.13
CA ASP A 116 -17.42 -2.35 -5.84
C ASP A 116 -18.65 -2.26 -4.91
N ASP A 117 -19.54 -3.22 -4.99
CA ASP A 117 -20.80 -3.29 -4.26
C ASP A 117 -20.86 -4.43 -3.23
N ASP A 118 -19.82 -5.27 -3.16
CA ASP A 118 -19.73 -6.36 -2.19
C ASP A 118 -18.31 -6.52 -1.62
N GLU A 119 -18.19 -6.38 -0.33
CA GLU A 119 -16.92 -6.53 0.41
C GLU A 119 -16.58 -8.00 0.68
N HIS A 120 -17.49 -8.93 0.47
CA HIS A 120 -17.32 -10.38 0.72
C HIS A 120 -16.72 -10.69 2.09
N PHE A 121 -17.32 -10.12 3.15
CA PHE A 121 -16.74 -10.15 4.51
C PHE A 121 -16.48 -11.54 5.04
N ASP A 122 -17.32 -12.53 4.69
CA ASP A 122 -17.14 -13.92 5.15
C ASP A 122 -15.90 -14.56 4.53
N GLU A 123 -15.70 -14.38 3.21
CA GLU A 123 -14.53 -14.89 2.50
C GLU A 123 -13.24 -14.17 2.94
N VAL A 124 -13.31 -12.85 3.09
CA VAL A 124 -12.20 -12.06 3.62
C VAL A 124 -11.86 -12.50 5.04
N GLY A 125 -12.89 -12.71 5.88
CA GLY A 125 -12.74 -13.21 7.24
C GLY A 125 -12.06 -14.59 7.27
N ALA A 126 -12.47 -15.51 6.41
CA ALA A 126 -11.87 -16.85 6.31
C ALA A 126 -10.37 -16.79 5.97
N VAL A 127 -9.98 -15.91 5.03
CA VAL A 127 -8.54 -15.72 4.69
C VAL A 127 -7.75 -15.17 5.89
N ILE A 128 -8.32 -14.23 6.63
CA ILE A 128 -7.70 -13.66 7.84
C ILE A 128 -7.53 -14.75 8.92
N GLU A 129 -8.47 -15.68 9.01
CA GLU A 129 -8.44 -16.82 9.95
C GLU A 129 -7.58 -18.00 9.50
N GLY A 130 -7.00 -17.92 8.30
CA GLY A 130 -6.00 -18.88 7.83
C GLY A 130 -6.46 -19.77 6.68
N ASP A 131 -7.61 -19.53 6.07
CA ASP A 131 -7.96 -20.21 4.81
C ASP A 131 -6.98 -19.80 3.71
N ARG A 132 -6.28 -20.81 3.17
CA ARG A 132 -5.27 -20.63 2.12
C ARG A 132 -5.75 -21.09 0.76
N SER A 133 -6.98 -21.59 0.63
CA SER A 133 -7.50 -22.24 -0.58
C SER A 133 -7.45 -21.35 -1.84
N ARG A 134 -7.66 -20.04 -1.68
CA ARG A 134 -7.62 -19.04 -2.74
C ARG A 134 -6.32 -18.23 -2.78
N VAL A 135 -5.42 -18.42 -1.81
CA VAL A 135 -4.18 -17.64 -1.70
C VAL A 135 -3.19 -18.06 -2.77
N ARG A 136 -2.67 -17.07 -3.47
CA ARG A 136 -1.60 -17.22 -4.47
C ARG A 136 -0.34 -16.50 -4.00
N GLN A 137 0.80 -16.93 -4.49
CA GLN A 137 2.10 -16.33 -4.25
C GLN A 137 2.74 -15.90 -5.56
N ILE A 138 3.45 -14.78 -5.53
CA ILE A 138 4.31 -14.36 -6.64
C ILE A 138 5.72 -14.24 -6.12
N THR A 139 6.66 -14.89 -6.80
CA THR A 139 8.09 -14.67 -6.57
C THR A 139 8.51 -13.40 -7.29
N ILE A 140 8.71 -12.33 -6.53
CA ILE A 140 9.17 -11.04 -7.05
C ILE A 140 10.67 -10.95 -6.78
N GLN A 141 11.46 -10.71 -7.84
CA GLN A 141 12.90 -10.53 -7.77
C GLN A 141 13.27 -9.04 -7.77
N ALA A 142 14.46 -8.71 -7.26
CA ALA A 142 14.96 -7.35 -7.34
C ALA A 142 15.03 -6.87 -8.81
N GLY A 143 14.56 -5.67 -9.07
CA GLY A 143 14.39 -5.08 -10.40
C GLY A 143 13.03 -5.37 -11.08
N MET A 144 12.19 -6.23 -10.51
CA MET A 144 10.86 -6.50 -11.06
C MET A 144 9.87 -5.41 -10.66
N LEU A 145 9.17 -4.89 -11.68
CA LEU A 145 7.98 -4.07 -11.52
C LEU A 145 6.76 -5.00 -11.32
N ASN A 146 6.00 -4.75 -10.26
CA ASN A 146 4.77 -5.47 -9.96
C ASN A 146 3.58 -4.50 -10.04
N LEU A 147 2.56 -4.90 -10.78
CA LEU A 147 1.32 -4.16 -10.98
C LEU A 147 0.14 -5.05 -10.59
N PHE A 148 -0.72 -4.57 -9.69
CA PHE A 148 -1.86 -5.34 -9.23
C PHE A 148 -3.03 -4.44 -8.79
N LYS A 149 -4.25 -5.00 -8.83
CA LYS A 149 -5.48 -4.32 -8.42
C LYS A 149 -5.64 -4.41 -6.90
N GLY A 150 -4.88 -3.61 -6.16
CA GLY A 150 -4.80 -3.66 -4.69
C GLY A 150 -6.11 -3.33 -3.99
N HIS A 151 -7.02 -2.58 -4.64
CA HIS A 151 -8.35 -2.30 -4.12
C HIS A 151 -9.24 -3.54 -4.05
N TYR A 152 -9.15 -4.42 -5.04
CA TYR A 152 -10.01 -5.61 -5.18
C TYR A 152 -9.34 -6.90 -4.72
N SER A 153 -8.03 -6.91 -4.67
CA SER A 153 -7.23 -8.08 -4.33
C SER A 153 -6.61 -7.93 -2.96
N MET A 154 -7.10 -8.70 -2.00
CA MET A 154 -6.49 -8.76 -0.67
C MET A 154 -5.07 -9.29 -0.77
N HIS A 155 -4.12 -8.64 -0.12
CA HIS A 155 -2.71 -9.02 -0.25
C HIS A 155 -1.90 -8.77 1.02
N GLN A 156 -0.76 -9.44 1.11
CA GLN A 156 0.19 -9.26 2.21
C GLN A 156 1.63 -9.44 1.76
N VAL A 157 2.54 -8.96 2.59
CA VAL A 157 3.96 -9.36 2.59
C VAL A 157 4.23 -10.11 3.88
N THR A 158 4.60 -11.38 3.77
CA THR A 158 4.90 -12.23 4.93
C THR A 158 6.11 -11.71 5.70
N PRO A 159 6.30 -12.10 6.98
CA PRO A 159 7.47 -11.67 7.74
C PRO A 159 8.78 -11.97 7.03
N VAL A 160 9.65 -10.97 6.99
CA VAL A 160 11.04 -11.09 6.52
C VAL A 160 11.84 -11.93 7.51
N GLN A 161 12.72 -12.78 7.02
CA GLN A 161 13.61 -13.62 7.80
C GLN A 161 15.06 -13.42 7.33
N GLY A 162 15.99 -13.40 8.27
CA GLY A 162 17.41 -13.18 8.05
C GLY A 162 17.79 -11.69 8.08
N ASP A 163 19.09 -11.43 7.92
CA ASP A 163 19.65 -10.09 8.11
C ASP A 163 19.47 -9.16 6.89
N GLN A 164 19.17 -9.73 5.72
CA GLN A 164 18.96 -8.94 4.51
C GLN A 164 17.57 -8.34 4.46
N ARG A 165 17.51 -7.00 4.51
CA ARG A 165 16.28 -6.23 4.42
C ARG A 165 15.55 -6.45 3.11
N ARG A 166 14.23 -6.48 3.15
CA ARG A 166 13.40 -6.32 1.95
C ARG A 166 13.13 -4.84 1.72
N ILE A 167 13.49 -4.35 0.53
CA ILE A 167 13.32 -2.93 0.16
C ILE A 167 12.50 -2.85 -1.12
N GLN A 168 11.39 -2.13 -1.07
CA GLN A 168 10.46 -1.94 -2.17
C GLN A 168 10.10 -0.47 -2.29
N THR A 169 9.94 0.02 -3.52
CA THR A 169 9.35 1.33 -3.77
C THR A 169 7.95 1.19 -4.34
N ALA A 170 7.05 2.09 -3.95
CA ALA A 170 5.75 2.27 -4.59
C ALA A 170 5.79 3.55 -5.43
N LEU A 171 5.29 3.46 -6.66
CA LEU A 171 5.19 4.56 -7.62
C LEU A 171 3.70 4.85 -7.83
N ALA A 172 3.23 5.97 -7.31
CA ALA A 172 1.80 6.28 -7.30
C ALA A 172 1.39 7.08 -8.53
N TYR A 173 0.54 6.46 -9.35
CA TYR A 173 -0.09 7.10 -10.51
C TYR A 173 -1.62 7.09 -10.35
N SER A 174 -2.29 7.98 -11.06
CA SER A 174 -3.75 8.15 -10.98
C SER A 174 -4.32 8.51 -12.36
N PRO A 175 -5.52 8.03 -12.70
CA PRO A 175 -6.24 8.51 -13.89
C PRO A 175 -6.72 9.96 -13.77
N SER A 176 -6.71 10.52 -12.57
CA SER A 176 -7.02 11.95 -12.33
C SER A 176 -5.74 12.73 -12.12
N ALA A 177 -5.57 13.81 -12.88
CA ALA A 177 -4.52 14.80 -12.62
C ALA A 177 -4.71 15.42 -11.22
N ASP A 178 -3.64 15.92 -10.63
CA ASP A 178 -3.62 16.61 -9.32
C ASP A 178 -4.12 15.77 -8.12
N ARG A 179 -4.17 14.45 -8.25
CA ARG A 179 -4.53 13.59 -7.13
C ARG A 179 -3.50 13.71 -6.02
N GLN A 180 -3.99 13.96 -4.83
CA GLN A 180 -3.23 13.95 -3.57
C GLN A 180 -3.67 12.82 -2.66
N GLY A 181 -2.77 12.43 -1.76
CA GLY A 181 -3.06 11.48 -0.71
C GLY A 181 -3.96 12.08 0.38
N ASN A 182 -4.51 11.21 1.19
CA ASN A 182 -5.33 11.61 2.34
C ASN A 182 -4.43 12.06 3.49
N LEU A 183 -4.73 13.22 4.09
CA LEU A 183 -3.96 13.81 5.18
C LEU A 183 -3.88 12.88 6.42
N LYS A 184 -4.96 12.20 6.77
CA LYS A 184 -4.99 11.21 7.87
C LYS A 184 -4.01 10.07 7.57
N SER A 185 -4.03 9.53 6.35
CA SER A 185 -3.09 8.47 5.93
C SER A 185 -1.64 8.97 5.98
N SER A 186 -1.37 10.17 5.47
CA SER A 186 -0.02 10.76 5.52
C SER A 186 0.47 10.92 6.96
N LEU A 187 -0.40 11.38 7.85
CA LEU A 187 -0.07 11.54 9.28
C LEU A 187 0.25 10.19 9.95
N LEU A 188 -0.54 9.14 9.63
CA LEU A 188 -0.32 7.80 10.17
C LEU A 188 0.99 7.16 9.66
N HIS A 189 1.34 7.38 8.40
CA HIS A 189 2.51 6.76 7.78
C HIS A 189 3.81 7.54 8.05
N TYR A 190 3.75 8.87 8.06
CA TYR A 190 4.94 9.73 8.07
C TYR A 190 5.08 10.58 9.34
N GLY A 191 4.15 10.41 10.28
CA GLY A 191 4.25 10.93 11.64
C GLY A 191 4.02 12.44 11.80
N PRO A 192 4.48 12.99 12.95
CA PRO A 192 4.11 14.36 13.37
C PRO A 192 4.56 15.46 12.40
N ARG A 193 5.58 15.25 11.57
CA ARG A 193 6.04 16.24 10.59
C ARG A 193 4.96 16.64 9.59
N VAL A 194 4.04 15.72 9.30
CA VAL A 194 2.87 15.99 8.44
C VAL A 194 1.94 17.01 9.10
N ALA A 195 1.65 16.83 10.40
CA ALA A 195 0.82 17.76 11.15
C ALA A 195 1.47 19.15 11.23
N ILE A 196 2.78 19.21 11.48
CA ILE A 196 3.55 20.47 11.54
C ILE A 196 3.47 21.22 10.22
N ARG A 197 3.71 20.53 9.10
CA ARG A 197 3.66 21.13 7.76
C ARG A 197 2.25 21.60 7.39
N ALA A 198 1.22 20.85 7.79
CA ALA A 198 -0.18 21.21 7.57
C ALA A 198 -0.69 22.28 8.53
N GLY A 199 0.12 22.75 9.47
CA GLY A 199 -0.26 23.76 10.46
C GLY A 199 -1.34 23.28 11.45
N LEU A 200 -1.46 21.98 11.69
CA LEU A 200 -2.48 21.42 12.58
C LEU A 200 -2.16 21.70 14.04
N THR A 201 -3.16 22.16 14.77
CA THR A 201 -3.13 22.21 16.24
C THR A 201 -3.18 20.79 16.84
N LYS A 202 -2.85 20.66 18.13
CA LYS A 202 -2.97 19.36 18.83
C LYS A 202 -4.40 18.80 18.78
N SER A 203 -5.40 19.67 18.93
CA SER A 203 -6.83 19.27 18.87
C SER A 203 -7.21 18.76 17.49
N GLN A 204 -6.90 19.50 16.43
CA GLN A 204 -7.17 19.10 15.04
C GLN A 204 -6.46 17.80 14.66
N LYS A 205 -5.21 17.61 15.13
CA LYS A 205 -4.50 16.34 14.95
C LYS A 205 -5.24 15.18 15.61
N GLN A 206 -5.72 15.36 16.85
CA GLN A 206 -6.43 14.30 17.57
C GLN A 206 -7.77 13.97 16.90
N GLU A 207 -8.52 14.98 16.48
CA GLU A 207 -9.78 14.81 15.74
C GLU A 207 -9.59 14.05 14.43
N LEU A 208 -8.53 14.38 13.68
CA LEU A 208 -8.21 13.69 12.42
C LEU A 208 -7.87 12.21 12.61
N LEU A 209 -7.29 11.83 13.78
CA LEU A 209 -6.86 10.46 14.06
C LEU A 209 -7.97 9.58 14.67
N ASN A 210 -9.00 10.19 15.25
CA ASN A 210 -10.17 9.50 15.76
C ASN A 210 -11.13 9.15 14.62
#